data_6703664d8a545be1d6f642c638b583e6
#
_entry.id   6703664d8a545be1d6f642c638b583e6
#
_cell.length_a   1.000
_cell.length_b   1.000
_cell.length_c   1.000
_cell.angle_alpha   90.00
_cell.angle_beta   90.00
_cell.angle_gamma   90.00
#
_symmetry.space_group_name_H-M   'P 1'
#
loop_
_entity.id
_entity.type
_entity.pdbx_description
1 polymer ?
#
loop_
_entity_poly.entity_id
_entity_poly.type
_entity_poly.pdbx_seq_one_letter_code
_entity_poly.pdbx_strand_id
1 'polypeptide(L)'
;RRAARSIRREVNRLVRRERPSQALKYISYRSNDRQLSAAETDYLKAKIARSYYIEGKPKDSLKLAIKAGRSWREVPIVDWHAGLASWRLKNFDLAILHFERLANNEATKANMRTSAQFWLGRSYHQLGEVVKAEAWLQKAATGGNNFYALLARQIVFGTMTINWQQLQIE
;
A
#
# COMPACT_ATOMS: atom_id res chain seq x y z
N ARG A 1 -4.48 0.06 -26.90
CA ARG A 1 -5.25 -0.72 -25.89
C ARG A 1 -4.87 -2.21 -25.84
N ARG A 2 -4.65 -2.92 -27.00
CA ARG A 2 -4.24 -4.34 -27.02
C ARG A 2 -2.83 -4.53 -26.42
N ALA A 3 -1.86 -3.70 -26.80
CA ALA A 3 -0.48 -3.76 -26.32
C ALA A 3 -0.40 -3.58 -24.79
N ALA A 4 -1.07 -2.57 -24.22
CA ALA A 4 -1.12 -2.35 -22.78
C ALA A 4 -1.71 -3.56 -22.01
N ARG A 5 -2.72 -4.23 -22.55
CA ARG A 5 -3.28 -5.47 -21.97
C ARG A 5 -2.26 -6.61 -21.96
N SER A 6 -1.51 -6.76 -23.06
CA SER A 6 -0.47 -7.80 -23.18
C SER A 6 0.63 -7.55 -22.14
N ILE A 7 1.11 -6.29 -22.03
CA ILE A 7 2.13 -5.91 -21.06
C ILE A 7 1.67 -6.19 -19.62
N ARG A 8 0.43 -5.82 -19.28
CA ARG A 8 -0.13 -6.10 -17.95
C ARG A 8 -0.22 -7.60 -17.65
N ARG A 9 -0.63 -8.42 -18.63
CA ARG A 9 -0.69 -9.89 -18.48
C ARG A 9 0.69 -10.47 -18.20
N GLU A 10 1.70 -10.04 -18.96
CA GLU A 10 3.06 -10.53 -18.80
C GLU A 10 3.66 -10.12 -17.46
N VAL A 11 3.52 -8.86 -17.06
CA VAL A 11 3.96 -8.40 -15.71
C VAL A 11 3.28 -9.21 -14.62
N ASN A 12 1.96 -9.42 -14.70
CA ASN A 12 1.22 -10.22 -13.72
C ASN A 12 1.71 -11.69 -13.68
N ARG A 13 2.07 -12.24 -14.83
CA ARG A 13 2.63 -13.60 -14.93
C ARG A 13 3.99 -13.69 -14.24
N LEU A 14 4.87 -12.71 -14.50
CA LEU A 14 6.21 -12.65 -13.91
C LEU A 14 6.15 -12.44 -12.40
N VAL A 15 5.30 -11.53 -11.92
CA VAL A 15 5.09 -11.28 -10.49
C VAL A 15 4.56 -12.53 -9.77
N ARG A 16 3.59 -13.26 -10.37
CA ARG A 16 3.10 -14.52 -9.79
C ARG A 16 4.14 -15.62 -9.72
N ARG A 17 5.14 -15.56 -10.59
CA ARG A 17 6.29 -16.49 -10.60
C ARG A 17 7.47 -16.01 -9.76
N GLU A 18 7.25 -15.00 -8.92
CA GLU A 18 8.30 -14.42 -8.06
C GLU A 18 9.54 -13.95 -8.86
N ARG A 19 9.29 -13.29 -10.00
CA ARG A 19 10.34 -12.76 -10.88
C ARG A 19 10.24 -11.24 -11.07
N PRO A 20 10.29 -10.45 -9.97
CA PRO A 20 10.08 -8.99 -10.05
C PRO A 20 11.14 -8.27 -10.88
N SER A 21 12.39 -8.73 -10.84
CA SER A 21 13.47 -8.12 -11.63
C SER A 21 13.24 -8.29 -13.14
N GLN A 22 12.71 -9.45 -13.57
CA GLN A 22 12.34 -9.66 -14.96
C GLN A 22 11.12 -8.83 -15.35
N ALA A 23 10.13 -8.72 -14.46
CA ALA A 23 8.95 -7.87 -14.67
C ALA A 23 9.36 -6.39 -14.82
N LEU A 24 10.28 -5.90 -13.96
CA LEU A 24 10.80 -4.54 -14.03
C LEU A 24 11.55 -4.30 -15.34
N LYS A 25 12.44 -5.22 -15.72
CA LYS A 25 13.14 -5.15 -17.01
C LYS A 25 12.16 -5.12 -18.18
N TYR A 26 11.13 -5.93 -18.15
CA TYR A 26 10.13 -6.03 -19.21
C TYR A 26 9.37 -4.70 -19.42
N ILE A 27 8.89 -4.04 -18.35
CA ILE A 27 8.20 -2.74 -18.48
C ILE A 27 9.14 -1.59 -18.86
N SER A 28 10.43 -1.72 -18.56
CA SER A 28 11.44 -0.69 -18.87
C SER A 28 11.94 -0.75 -20.31
N TYR A 29 11.55 -1.76 -21.09
CA TYR A 29 11.83 -1.74 -22.52
C TYR A 29 11.12 -0.56 -23.17
N ARG A 30 11.86 0.21 -23.97
CA ARG A 30 11.37 1.44 -24.63
C ARG A 30 10.09 1.25 -25.45
N SER A 31 9.91 0.08 -26.04
CA SER A 31 8.67 -0.27 -26.76
C SER A 31 7.46 -0.43 -25.86
N ASN A 32 7.64 -0.98 -24.64
CA ASN A 32 6.58 -1.23 -23.69
C ASN A 32 6.24 0.05 -22.90
N ASP A 33 7.24 0.83 -22.51
CA ASP A 33 7.07 2.10 -21.81
C ASP A 33 6.18 3.09 -22.60
N ARG A 34 6.35 3.14 -23.93
CA ARG A 34 5.54 3.98 -24.81
C ARG A 34 4.08 3.54 -24.98
N GLN A 35 3.73 2.33 -24.57
CA GLN A 35 2.39 1.76 -24.70
C GLN A 35 1.53 1.92 -23.46
N LEU A 36 2.11 2.42 -22.38
CA LEU A 36 1.48 2.60 -21.08
C LEU A 36 1.39 4.09 -20.74
N SER A 37 0.30 4.49 -20.10
CA SER A 37 0.23 5.80 -19.44
C SER A 37 1.15 5.84 -18.21
N ALA A 38 1.45 7.04 -17.69
CA ALA A 38 2.23 7.19 -16.47
C ALA A 38 1.58 6.44 -15.29
N ALA A 39 0.28 6.59 -15.10
CA ALA A 39 -0.47 5.92 -14.05
C ALA A 39 -0.46 4.39 -14.21
N GLU A 40 -0.60 3.87 -15.45
CA GLU A 40 -0.51 2.44 -15.71
C GLU A 40 0.89 1.88 -15.40
N THR A 41 1.93 2.61 -15.81
CA THR A 41 3.32 2.26 -15.51
C THR A 41 3.57 2.24 -14.02
N ASP A 42 3.13 3.26 -13.29
CA ASP A 42 3.31 3.38 -11.85
C ASP A 42 2.50 2.32 -11.08
N TYR A 43 1.28 1.99 -11.54
CA TYR A 43 0.53 0.86 -10.99
C TYR A 43 1.25 -0.48 -11.16
N LEU A 44 1.86 -0.74 -12.31
CA LEU A 44 2.62 -1.97 -12.53
C LEU A 44 3.90 -1.99 -11.69
N LYS A 45 4.59 -0.86 -11.56
CA LYS A 45 5.73 -0.73 -10.63
C LYS A 45 5.33 -1.00 -9.18
N ALA A 46 4.17 -0.52 -8.74
CA ALA A 46 3.66 -0.81 -7.39
C ALA A 46 3.43 -2.31 -7.17
N LYS A 47 2.89 -3.02 -8.18
CA LYS A 47 2.76 -4.49 -8.11
C LYS A 47 4.11 -5.21 -8.03
N ILE A 48 5.10 -4.74 -8.77
CA ILE A 48 6.47 -5.29 -8.74
C ILE A 48 7.12 -4.97 -7.38
N ALA A 49 6.91 -3.77 -6.84
CA ALA A 49 7.38 -3.39 -5.51
C ALA A 49 6.81 -4.32 -4.43
N ARG A 50 5.51 -4.67 -4.52
CA ARG A 50 4.90 -5.69 -3.66
C ARG A 50 5.63 -7.04 -3.75
N SER A 51 5.98 -7.48 -4.96
CA SER A 51 6.71 -8.74 -5.15
C SER A 51 8.07 -8.71 -4.46
N TYR A 52 8.84 -7.64 -4.63
CA TYR A 52 10.10 -7.46 -3.89
C TYR A 52 9.91 -7.46 -2.37
N TYR A 53 8.83 -6.83 -1.87
CA TYR A 53 8.53 -6.82 -0.45
C TYR A 53 8.27 -8.23 0.10
N ILE A 54 7.50 -9.05 -0.62
CA ILE A 54 7.18 -10.43 -0.25
C ILE A 54 8.44 -11.30 -0.26
N GLU A 55 9.33 -11.10 -1.24
CA GLU A 55 10.62 -11.79 -1.33
C GLU A 55 11.64 -11.37 -0.25
N GLY A 56 11.27 -10.51 0.68
CA GLY A 56 12.20 -10.06 1.74
C GLY A 56 13.21 -9.02 1.26
N LYS A 57 12.92 -8.31 0.16
CA LYS A 57 13.76 -7.23 -0.42
C LYS A 57 13.13 -5.84 -0.21
N PRO A 58 12.96 -5.37 1.05
CA PRO A 58 12.25 -4.12 1.31
C PRO A 58 12.96 -2.89 0.75
N LYS A 59 14.29 -2.90 0.60
CA LYS A 59 15.04 -1.80 -0.01
C LYS A 59 14.68 -1.63 -1.50
N ASP A 60 14.62 -2.74 -2.26
CA ASP A 60 14.24 -2.71 -3.68
C ASP A 60 12.77 -2.34 -3.85
N SER A 61 11.90 -2.86 -2.97
CA SER A 61 10.50 -2.49 -2.90
C SER A 61 10.32 -0.99 -2.70
N LEU A 62 10.97 -0.41 -1.69
CA LEU A 62 10.90 1.03 -1.39
C LEU A 62 11.39 1.88 -2.56
N LYS A 63 12.59 1.56 -3.08
CA LYS A 63 13.16 2.27 -4.22
C LYS A 63 12.23 2.31 -5.42
N LEU A 64 11.57 1.19 -5.70
CA LEU A 64 10.65 1.10 -6.84
C LEU A 64 9.33 1.82 -6.56
N ALA A 65 8.77 1.70 -5.36
CA ALA A 65 7.55 2.38 -4.96
C ALA A 65 7.71 3.91 -5.00
N ILE A 66 8.85 4.44 -4.51
CA ILE A 66 9.15 5.89 -4.60
C ILE A 66 9.22 6.34 -6.07
N LYS A 67 9.86 5.55 -6.95
CA LYS A 67 9.89 5.87 -8.40
C LYS A 67 8.52 5.87 -9.05
N ALA A 68 7.59 5.06 -8.55
CA ALA A 68 6.19 5.03 -8.97
C ALA A 68 5.34 6.15 -8.34
N GLY A 69 5.89 6.90 -7.41
CA GLY A 69 5.15 7.87 -6.60
C GLY A 69 4.73 9.15 -7.35
N ARG A 70 5.04 9.32 -8.62
CA ARG A 70 4.60 10.47 -9.42
C ARG A 70 3.09 10.51 -9.61
N SER A 71 2.48 9.35 -9.77
CA SER A 71 1.02 9.20 -9.94
C SER A 71 0.29 8.86 -8.63
N TRP A 72 0.83 9.20 -7.47
CA TRP A 72 0.26 8.79 -6.18
C TRP A 72 -1.21 9.19 -5.98
N ARG A 73 -1.64 10.32 -6.57
CA ARG A 73 -3.03 10.78 -6.49
C ARG A 73 -4.00 9.83 -7.20
N GLU A 74 -3.59 9.28 -8.34
CA GLU A 74 -4.39 8.38 -9.17
C GLU A 74 -4.16 6.91 -8.80
N VAL A 75 -3.00 6.61 -8.22
CA VAL A 75 -2.53 5.26 -7.91
C VAL A 75 -2.12 5.16 -6.43
N PRO A 76 -3.07 5.24 -5.48
CA PRO A 76 -2.76 5.25 -4.04
C PRO A 76 -1.96 4.05 -3.54
N ILE A 77 -2.04 2.92 -4.23
CA ILE A 77 -1.34 1.69 -3.87
C ILE A 77 0.19 1.85 -3.85
N VAL A 78 0.75 2.87 -4.51
CA VAL A 78 2.20 3.14 -4.44
C VAL A 78 2.62 3.55 -3.03
N ASP A 79 1.83 4.40 -2.37
CA ASP A 79 2.10 4.81 -0.99
C ASP A 79 1.91 3.67 0.01
N TRP A 80 0.98 2.74 -0.25
CA TRP A 80 0.84 1.54 0.55
C TRP A 80 2.13 0.71 0.59
N HIS A 81 2.71 0.43 -0.58
CA HIS A 81 3.93 -0.38 -0.65
C HIS A 81 5.17 0.38 -0.18
N ALA A 82 5.25 1.69 -0.42
CA ALA A 82 6.31 2.52 0.11
C ALA A 82 6.26 2.59 1.64
N GLY A 83 5.08 2.78 2.22
CA GLY A 83 4.87 2.81 3.67
C GLY A 83 5.26 1.50 4.34
N LEU A 84 4.78 0.35 3.83
CA LEU A 84 5.13 -0.97 4.37
C LEU A 84 6.63 -1.26 4.27
N ALA A 85 7.26 -0.92 3.14
CA ALA A 85 8.69 -1.13 2.95
C ALA A 85 9.52 -0.24 3.90
N SER A 86 9.13 1.02 4.06
CA SER A 86 9.75 1.96 5.00
C SER A 86 9.64 1.46 6.44
N TRP A 87 8.44 1.00 6.83
CA TRP A 87 8.19 0.46 8.17
C TRP A 87 9.07 -0.78 8.46
N ARG A 88 9.17 -1.70 7.51
CA ARG A 88 10.02 -2.90 7.62
C ARG A 88 11.51 -2.55 7.71
N LEU A 89 11.92 -1.44 7.12
CA LEU A 89 13.28 -0.89 7.21
C LEU A 89 13.49 -0.05 8.48
N LYS A 90 12.50 0.04 9.37
CA LYS A 90 12.48 0.86 10.59
C LYS A 90 12.62 2.37 10.32
N ASN A 91 12.36 2.82 9.11
CA ASN A 91 12.26 4.24 8.78
C ASN A 91 10.83 4.70 9.00
N PHE A 92 10.48 4.96 10.28
CA PHE A 92 9.11 5.24 10.68
C PHE A 92 8.62 6.61 10.20
N ASP A 93 9.51 7.61 10.13
CA ASP A 93 9.14 8.93 9.58
C ASP A 93 8.70 8.83 8.12
N LEU A 94 9.46 8.07 7.31
CA LEU A 94 9.10 7.86 5.91
C LEU A 94 7.83 6.99 5.78
N ALA A 95 7.63 6.04 6.67
CA ALA A 95 6.41 5.23 6.71
C ALA A 95 5.19 6.12 7.01
N ILE A 96 5.30 7.02 7.99
CA ILE A 96 4.27 8.00 8.33
C ILE A 96 3.92 8.86 7.11
N LEU A 97 4.92 9.44 6.44
CA LEU A 97 4.70 10.24 5.23
C LEU A 97 3.84 9.52 4.19
N HIS A 98 4.18 8.28 3.89
CA HIS A 98 3.46 7.51 2.88
C HIS A 98 2.06 7.08 3.35
N PHE A 99 1.91 6.66 4.61
CA PHE A 99 0.60 6.27 5.14
C PHE A 99 -0.33 7.48 5.32
N GLU A 100 0.19 8.67 5.67
CA GLU A 100 -0.61 9.91 5.72
C GLU A 100 -1.12 10.31 4.34
N ARG A 101 -0.26 10.26 3.32
CA ARG A 101 -0.67 10.49 1.93
C ARG A 101 -1.77 9.52 1.51
N LEU A 102 -1.61 8.24 1.84
CA LEU A 102 -2.59 7.21 1.53
C LEU A 102 -3.91 7.43 2.28
N ALA A 103 -3.87 7.75 3.57
CA ALA A 103 -5.06 7.97 4.38
C ALA A 103 -5.88 9.19 3.94
N ASN A 104 -5.19 10.24 3.45
CA ASN A 104 -5.81 11.51 3.06
C ASN A 104 -6.11 11.61 1.56
N ASN A 105 -5.73 10.63 0.75
CA ASN A 105 -6.00 10.64 -0.68
C ASN A 105 -7.46 10.25 -0.96
N GLU A 106 -8.18 11.09 -1.68
CA GLU A 106 -9.60 10.88 -2.03
C GLU A 106 -9.83 9.61 -2.85
N ALA A 107 -8.89 9.26 -3.73
CA ALA A 107 -8.96 8.04 -4.53
C ALA A 107 -8.71 6.75 -3.71
N THR A 108 -8.36 6.86 -2.44
CA THR A 108 -8.11 5.70 -1.58
C THR A 108 -9.44 5.07 -1.12
N LYS A 109 -9.60 3.79 -1.43
CA LYS A 109 -10.76 3.02 -0.98
C LYS A 109 -10.81 2.91 0.55
N ALA A 110 -12.02 2.87 1.11
CA ALA A 110 -12.26 2.88 2.56
C ALA A 110 -11.41 1.84 3.32
N ASN A 111 -11.39 0.58 2.89
CA ASN A 111 -10.59 -0.47 3.55
C ASN A 111 -9.08 -0.18 3.54
N MET A 112 -8.56 0.39 2.46
CA MET A 112 -7.16 0.76 2.37
C MET A 112 -6.84 1.99 3.23
N ARG A 113 -7.78 2.92 3.34
CA ARG A 113 -7.66 4.07 4.24
C ARG A 113 -7.57 3.62 5.68
N THR A 114 -8.44 2.71 6.12
CA THR A 114 -8.38 2.09 7.46
C THR A 114 -7.05 1.39 7.70
N SER A 115 -6.56 0.66 6.70
CA SER A 115 -5.24 0.01 6.80
C SER A 115 -4.12 1.03 7.00
N ALA A 116 -4.14 2.15 6.25
CA ALA A 116 -3.18 3.23 6.41
C ALA A 116 -3.24 3.88 7.79
N GLN A 117 -4.45 4.15 8.29
CA GLN A 117 -4.68 4.70 9.64
C GLN A 117 -4.12 3.78 10.72
N PHE A 118 -4.32 2.47 10.60
CA PHE A 118 -3.75 1.49 11.52
C PHE A 118 -2.20 1.54 11.52
N TRP A 119 -1.58 1.56 10.35
CA TRP A 119 -0.14 1.62 10.23
C TRP A 119 0.45 2.97 10.66
N LEU A 120 -0.30 4.07 10.51
CA LEU A 120 0.05 5.36 11.12
C LEU A 120 0.14 5.25 12.63
N GLY A 121 -0.89 4.71 13.27
CA GLY A 121 -0.88 4.47 14.71
C GLY A 121 0.33 3.64 15.15
N ARG A 122 0.61 2.55 14.43
CA ARG A 122 1.79 1.71 14.67
C ARG A 122 3.12 2.46 14.49
N SER A 123 3.21 3.32 13.48
CA SER A 123 4.43 4.07 13.19
C SER A 123 4.69 5.15 14.24
N TYR A 124 3.67 5.90 14.62
CA TYR A 124 3.77 6.89 15.70
C TYR A 124 4.11 6.25 17.05
N HIS A 125 3.54 5.07 17.33
CA HIS A 125 3.89 4.33 18.55
C HIS A 125 5.38 3.94 18.59
N GLN A 126 5.97 3.56 17.46
CA GLN A 126 7.41 3.24 17.37
C GLN A 126 8.31 4.47 17.64
N LEU A 127 7.81 5.67 17.38
CA LEU A 127 8.51 6.93 17.68
C LEU A 127 8.21 7.46 19.09
N GLY A 128 7.43 6.76 19.92
CA GLY A 128 7.02 7.21 21.24
C GLY A 128 5.95 8.31 21.26
N GLU A 129 5.36 8.63 20.11
CA GLU A 129 4.32 9.65 19.93
C GLU A 129 2.94 9.07 20.29
N VAL A 130 2.75 8.75 21.58
CA VAL A 130 1.59 7.97 22.09
C VAL A 130 0.26 8.61 21.73
N VAL A 131 0.12 9.92 21.92
CA VAL A 131 -1.14 10.66 21.66
C VAL A 131 -1.54 10.57 20.19
N LYS A 132 -0.58 10.72 19.28
CA LYS A 132 -0.83 10.59 17.85
C LYS A 132 -1.14 9.13 17.46
N ALA A 133 -0.43 8.19 18.07
CA ALA A 133 -0.66 6.77 17.85
C ALA A 133 -2.10 6.37 18.23
N GLU A 134 -2.57 6.76 19.41
CA GLU A 134 -3.94 6.50 19.86
C GLU A 134 -4.98 7.15 18.94
N ALA A 135 -4.80 8.42 18.57
CA ALA A 135 -5.72 9.12 17.68
C ALA A 135 -5.89 8.41 16.34
N TRP A 136 -4.80 7.90 15.74
CA TRP A 136 -4.88 7.16 14.48
C TRP A 136 -5.47 5.76 14.65
N LEU A 137 -5.16 5.06 15.75
CA LEU A 137 -5.75 3.75 16.04
C LEU A 137 -7.27 3.86 16.30
N GLN A 138 -7.74 4.92 16.99
CA GLN A 138 -9.16 5.19 17.16
C GLN A 138 -9.86 5.41 15.81
N LYS A 139 -9.26 6.19 14.90
CA LYS A 139 -9.79 6.36 13.53
C LYS A 139 -9.87 5.02 12.79
N ALA A 140 -8.85 4.19 12.88
CA ALA A 140 -8.85 2.88 12.26
C ALA A 140 -9.92 1.96 12.87
N ALA A 141 -10.13 2.00 14.19
CA ALA A 141 -11.12 1.18 14.90
C ALA A 141 -12.57 1.46 14.43
N THR A 142 -12.85 2.68 13.98
CA THR A 142 -14.17 3.08 13.44
C THR A 142 -14.30 2.84 11.93
N GLY A 143 -13.25 2.40 11.26
CA GLY A 143 -13.16 2.26 9.79
C GLY A 143 -13.89 1.05 9.18
N GLY A 144 -14.92 0.52 9.81
CA GLY A 144 -15.70 -0.61 9.31
C GLY A 144 -15.27 -1.96 9.91
N ASN A 145 -15.58 -3.07 9.22
CA ASN A 145 -15.33 -4.44 9.71
C ASN A 145 -14.18 -5.15 8.96
N ASN A 146 -13.19 -4.42 8.47
CA ASN A 146 -12.02 -5.02 7.85
C ASN A 146 -10.98 -5.46 8.91
N PHE A 147 -10.03 -6.27 8.48
CA PHE A 147 -8.99 -6.83 9.34
C PHE A 147 -8.26 -5.80 10.21
N TYR A 148 -7.87 -4.65 9.63
CA TYR A 148 -7.13 -3.63 10.37
C TYR A 148 -8.01 -2.84 11.35
N ALA A 149 -9.30 -2.67 11.05
CA ALA A 149 -10.25 -2.09 11.99
C ALA A 149 -10.44 -3.01 13.22
N LEU A 150 -10.53 -4.32 13.00
CA LEU A 150 -10.62 -5.30 14.10
C LEU A 150 -9.36 -5.29 14.96
N LEU A 151 -8.18 -5.26 14.36
CA LEU A 151 -6.92 -5.14 15.10
C LEU A 151 -6.83 -3.83 15.90
N ALA A 152 -7.27 -2.72 15.30
CA ALA A 152 -7.29 -1.43 15.99
C ALA A 152 -8.25 -1.46 17.19
N ARG A 153 -9.45 -2.05 17.06
CA ARG A 153 -10.40 -2.24 18.18
C ARG A 153 -9.79 -3.08 19.29
N GLN A 154 -9.09 -4.15 18.95
CA GLN A 154 -8.42 -4.99 19.94
C GLN A 154 -7.37 -4.17 20.73
N ILE A 155 -6.64 -3.29 20.07
CA ILE A 155 -5.63 -2.45 20.74
C ILE A 155 -6.29 -1.37 21.58
N VAL A 156 -7.30 -0.68 21.05
CA VAL A 156 -7.91 0.50 21.70
C VAL A 156 -8.90 0.11 22.80
N PHE A 157 -9.70 -0.93 22.56
CA PHE A 157 -10.83 -1.30 23.44
C PHE A 157 -10.66 -2.66 24.12
N GLY A 158 -9.60 -3.41 23.81
CA GLY A 158 -9.40 -4.77 24.34
C GLY A 158 -10.37 -5.81 23.77
N THR A 159 -11.14 -5.47 22.74
CA THR A 159 -12.16 -6.36 22.16
C THR A 159 -12.13 -6.36 20.63
N MET A 160 -12.36 -7.54 20.03
CA MET A 160 -12.58 -7.70 18.59
C MET A 160 -14.07 -7.73 18.25
N THR A 161 -14.83 -6.72 18.66
CA THR A 161 -16.26 -6.68 18.37
C THR A 161 -16.53 -6.43 16.89
N ILE A 162 -17.29 -7.32 16.26
CA ILE A 162 -17.80 -7.15 14.90
C ILE A 162 -19.10 -6.36 14.98
N ASN A 163 -19.20 -5.26 14.24
CA ASN A 163 -20.47 -4.55 14.08
C ASN A 163 -21.34 -5.28 13.06
N TRP A 164 -22.20 -6.15 13.52
CA TRP A 164 -23.09 -6.95 12.69
C TRP A 164 -24.08 -6.13 11.87
N GLN A 165 -24.43 -4.91 12.31
CA GLN A 165 -25.33 -4.02 11.55
C GLN A 165 -24.72 -3.50 10.25
N GLN A 166 -23.38 -3.51 10.12
CA GLN A 166 -22.68 -3.11 8.90
C GLN A 166 -22.41 -4.28 7.93
N LEU A 167 -22.76 -5.50 8.32
CA LEU A 167 -22.73 -6.66 7.44
C LEU A 167 -24.08 -6.78 6.71
N GLN A 168 -24.44 -5.77 5.92
CA GLN A 168 -25.46 -5.96 4.90
C GLN A 168 -24.82 -6.76 3.77
N ILE A 169 -25.22 -8.00 3.68
CA ILE A 169 -24.92 -8.85 2.54
C ILE A 169 -25.87 -8.36 1.44
N GLU A 170 -25.32 -7.64 0.43
CA GLU A 170 -26.01 -7.47 -0.86
C GLU A 170 -25.92 -8.78 -1.64
#